data_af69c4c57511d2c9b7381c8cb2a8d3b7
#
_entry.id   af69c4c57511d2c9b7381c8cb2a8d3b7
#
_cell.length_a   1.000
_cell.length_b   1.000
_cell.length_c   1.000
_cell.angle_alpha   90.00
_cell.angle_beta   90.00
_cell.angle_gamma   90.00
#
_symmetry.space_group_name_H-M   'P 1'
#
loop_
_entity.id
_entity.type
_entity.pdbx_description
1 polymer ?
#
loop_
_entity_poly.entity_id
_entity_poly.type
_entity_poly.pdbx_seq_one_letter_code
_entity_poly.pdbx_strand_id
1 'polypeptide(L)'
;TKPHIAHPEIVAPYSTHSTVHKTAKYLDIKVVTVPQLDDLSVDVEGIRKAIGPNTIGIVGSAPNWPYGTVDPIEDFGQMALEKDLWLHVDACVGGYILPFFRELGVDFPLYDFTVPGVRSISADLHKYGYAPKPCSTILWRSQAEQQYHFMPIDEWACGTYLSQGFVGSRTMGPVAGIWALMHFWGRKGYLENARRILNLKNTIVSKVDSIDGLIAWKTDGPLQMIASTDFDITLVVGGLENKGWSLLGVNIPPAIHLTLDVMEDDFVEKFTADLEDVVAGIRSGELTEE
;
A
#
# COMPACT_ATOMS: atom_id res chain seq x y z
N THR A 1 22.32 8.46 -11.52
CA THR A 1 22.49 7.10 -12.08
C THR A 1 23.85 6.56 -11.73
N LYS A 2 23.95 5.23 -11.52
CA LYS A 2 25.20 4.53 -11.15
C LYS A 2 25.55 3.50 -12.24
N PRO A 3 25.95 3.93 -13.46
CA PRO A 3 26.14 3.03 -14.61
C PRO A 3 27.30 2.04 -14.43
N HIS A 4 28.14 2.24 -13.43
CA HIS A 4 29.25 1.32 -13.09
C HIS A 4 28.80 0.08 -12.32
N ILE A 5 27.53 0.03 -11.84
CA ILE A 5 26.99 -1.11 -11.11
C ILE A 5 26.45 -2.12 -12.11
N ALA A 6 27.16 -3.25 -12.27
CA ALA A 6 26.79 -4.32 -13.20
C ALA A 6 25.58 -5.16 -12.71
N HIS A 7 25.43 -5.32 -11.41
CA HIS A 7 24.37 -6.11 -10.79
C HIS A 7 23.62 -5.24 -9.76
N PRO A 8 22.69 -4.37 -10.24
CA PRO A 8 21.99 -3.44 -9.36
C PRO A 8 21.04 -4.15 -8.40
N GLU A 9 20.95 -3.60 -7.19
CA GLU A 9 20.09 -4.09 -6.13
C GLU A 9 19.16 -2.97 -5.62
N ILE A 10 17.94 -3.33 -5.24
CA ILE A 10 16.99 -2.49 -4.50
C ILE A 10 16.79 -3.13 -3.13
N VAL A 11 16.84 -2.34 -2.07
CA VAL A 11 16.51 -2.77 -0.70
C VAL A 11 15.07 -2.40 -0.40
N ALA A 12 14.30 -3.34 0.15
CA ALA A 12 12.89 -3.13 0.47
C ALA A 12 12.43 -3.99 1.65
N PRO A 13 11.45 -3.54 2.46
CA PRO A 13 10.80 -4.39 3.46
C PRO A 13 10.09 -5.58 2.82
N TYR A 14 9.91 -6.66 3.59
CA TYR A 14 9.13 -7.83 3.15
C TYR A 14 7.68 -7.48 2.79
N SER A 15 7.12 -6.45 3.44
CA SER A 15 5.79 -5.92 3.17
C SER A 15 5.63 -5.19 1.82
N THR A 16 6.73 -4.98 1.08
CA THR A 16 6.70 -4.30 -0.22
C THR A 16 5.84 -5.06 -1.23
N HIS A 17 5.01 -4.34 -1.97
CA HIS A 17 4.09 -4.93 -2.93
C HIS A 17 4.82 -5.76 -4.00
N SER A 18 4.28 -6.93 -4.33
CA SER A 18 4.90 -7.91 -5.25
C SER A 18 5.21 -7.37 -6.66
N THR A 19 4.59 -6.27 -7.07
CA THR A 19 4.91 -5.60 -8.34
C THR A 19 6.33 -5.06 -8.40
N VAL A 20 6.94 -4.71 -7.27
CA VAL A 20 8.35 -4.30 -7.19
C VAL A 20 9.24 -5.47 -7.57
N HIS A 21 9.00 -6.66 -7.00
CA HIS A 21 9.72 -7.87 -7.34
C HIS A 21 9.54 -8.28 -8.81
N LYS A 22 8.31 -8.19 -9.32
CA LYS A 22 8.00 -8.46 -10.72
C LYS A 22 8.76 -7.52 -11.66
N THR A 23 8.73 -6.23 -11.40
CA THR A 23 9.41 -5.23 -12.24
C THR A 23 10.93 -5.38 -12.17
N ALA A 24 11.46 -5.59 -10.97
CA ALA A 24 12.89 -5.84 -10.75
C ALA A 24 13.37 -7.05 -11.57
N LYS A 25 12.56 -8.13 -11.59
CA LYS A 25 12.86 -9.32 -12.40
C LYS A 25 12.90 -9.01 -13.91
N TYR A 26 12.02 -8.14 -14.43
CA TYR A 26 12.05 -7.74 -15.83
C TYR A 26 13.28 -6.91 -16.20
N LEU A 27 13.83 -6.17 -15.23
CA LEU A 27 14.96 -5.28 -15.43
C LEU A 27 16.30 -5.87 -14.98
N ASP A 28 16.33 -7.16 -14.62
CA ASP A 28 17.50 -7.84 -14.06
C ASP A 28 18.08 -7.12 -12.82
N ILE A 29 17.18 -6.64 -11.96
CA ILE A 29 17.51 -5.99 -10.69
C ILE A 29 17.19 -6.97 -9.55
N LYS A 30 18.12 -7.15 -8.62
CA LYS A 30 17.89 -7.95 -7.42
C LYS A 30 17.15 -7.13 -6.37
N VAL A 31 16.09 -7.69 -5.77
CA VAL A 31 15.46 -7.13 -4.58
C VAL A 31 16.03 -7.81 -3.35
N VAL A 32 16.67 -7.04 -2.49
CA VAL A 32 17.13 -7.47 -1.17
C VAL A 32 16.02 -7.18 -0.18
N THR A 33 15.31 -8.22 0.20
CA THR A 33 14.15 -8.13 1.08
C THR A 33 14.57 -8.26 2.53
N VAL A 34 14.14 -7.32 3.37
CA VAL A 34 14.39 -7.33 4.81
C VAL A 34 13.11 -7.77 5.54
N PRO A 35 13.15 -8.82 6.38
CA PRO A 35 12.01 -9.28 7.17
C PRO A 35 11.46 -8.17 8.08
N GLN A 36 10.15 -8.26 8.41
CA GLN A 36 9.55 -7.43 9.47
C GLN A 36 10.03 -7.91 10.84
N LEU A 37 9.91 -7.03 11.83
CA LEU A 37 10.02 -7.38 13.24
C LEU A 37 8.77 -8.17 13.70
N ASP A 38 8.81 -8.75 14.91
CA ASP A 38 7.73 -9.56 15.46
C ASP A 38 6.40 -8.78 15.61
N ASP A 39 6.48 -7.47 15.77
CA ASP A 39 5.34 -6.55 15.82
C ASP A 39 4.87 -6.07 14.44
N LEU A 40 5.39 -6.65 13.36
CA LEU A 40 5.15 -6.34 11.95
C LEU A 40 5.66 -4.96 11.50
N SER A 41 6.36 -4.23 12.35
CA SER A 41 7.05 -3.01 11.97
C SER A 41 8.28 -3.33 11.09
N VAL A 42 8.75 -2.32 10.36
CA VAL A 42 9.93 -2.46 9.52
C VAL A 42 11.19 -2.46 10.37
N ASP A 43 12.08 -3.43 10.15
CA ASP A 43 13.43 -3.44 10.74
C ASP A 43 14.32 -2.39 10.04
N VAL A 44 14.31 -1.17 10.58
CA VAL A 44 15.09 -0.03 10.08
C VAL A 44 16.58 -0.33 10.05
N GLU A 45 17.11 -0.98 11.09
CA GLU A 45 18.52 -1.37 11.16
C GLU A 45 18.84 -2.51 10.19
N GLY A 46 17.91 -3.42 9.96
CA GLY A 46 18.00 -4.45 8.93
C GLY A 46 18.08 -3.82 7.53
N ILE A 47 17.27 -2.83 7.22
CA ILE A 47 17.35 -2.05 5.97
C ILE A 47 18.72 -1.39 5.85
N ARG A 48 19.21 -0.73 6.89
CA ARG A 48 20.53 -0.08 6.90
C ARG A 48 21.66 -1.06 6.61
N LYS A 49 21.62 -2.24 7.22
CA LYS A 49 22.62 -3.32 7.02
C LYS A 49 22.54 -3.96 5.64
N ALA A 50 21.37 -4.00 5.04
CA ALA A 50 21.14 -4.57 3.70
C ALA A 50 21.66 -3.68 2.57
N ILE A 51 21.91 -2.38 2.83
CA ILE A 51 22.48 -1.46 1.85
C ILE A 51 23.94 -1.82 1.59
N GLY A 52 24.24 -2.29 0.37
CA GLY A 52 25.56 -2.69 -0.09
C GLY A 52 26.09 -1.83 -1.24
N PRO A 53 27.27 -2.19 -1.79
CA PRO A 53 27.90 -1.44 -2.89
C PRO A 53 27.10 -1.47 -4.19
N ASN A 54 26.24 -2.46 -4.37
CA ASN A 54 25.39 -2.63 -5.55
C ASN A 54 24.01 -1.99 -5.38
N THR A 55 23.68 -1.47 -4.21
CA THR A 55 22.37 -0.85 -3.94
C THR A 55 22.24 0.45 -4.70
N ILE A 56 21.18 0.54 -5.50
CA ILE A 56 20.83 1.73 -6.27
C ILE A 56 19.64 2.49 -5.69
N GLY A 57 18.81 1.84 -4.87
CA GLY A 57 17.63 2.46 -4.29
C GLY A 57 17.01 1.69 -3.14
N ILE A 58 16.11 2.38 -2.46
CA ILE A 58 15.25 1.87 -1.40
C ILE A 58 13.81 2.08 -1.84
N VAL A 59 12.93 1.13 -1.55
CA VAL A 59 11.49 1.26 -1.73
C VAL A 59 10.83 1.15 -0.36
N GLY A 60 9.99 2.13 -0.04
CA GLY A 60 9.10 2.10 1.12
C GLY A 60 7.67 2.34 0.69
N SER A 61 6.70 2.04 1.55
CA SER A 61 5.27 2.08 1.23
C SER A 61 4.48 2.98 2.17
N ALA A 62 3.42 3.60 1.64
CA ALA A 62 2.53 4.46 2.41
C ALA A 62 1.05 4.28 2.01
N PRO A 63 0.29 3.38 2.69
CA PRO A 63 0.76 2.30 3.55
C PRO A 63 1.23 1.08 2.75
N ASN A 64 1.96 0.16 3.39
CA ASN A 64 2.19 -1.14 2.79
C ASN A 64 0.90 -1.96 2.73
N TRP A 65 0.78 -2.79 1.69
CA TRP A 65 -0.45 -3.54 1.46
C TRP A 65 -0.73 -4.62 2.50
N PRO A 66 0.24 -5.49 2.89
CA PRO A 66 -0.08 -6.61 3.77
C PRO A 66 -0.53 -6.21 5.17
N TYR A 67 0.05 -5.15 5.74
CA TYR A 67 -0.12 -4.81 7.16
C TYR A 67 -0.78 -3.44 7.40
N GLY A 68 -0.95 -2.63 6.33
CA GLY A 68 -1.68 -1.36 6.42
C GLY A 68 -0.95 -0.23 7.14
N THR A 69 0.36 -0.37 7.39
CA THR A 69 1.18 0.63 8.09
C THR A 69 2.01 1.46 7.12
N VAL A 70 2.25 2.71 7.43
CA VAL A 70 3.19 3.57 6.72
C VAL A 70 4.60 3.21 7.16
N ASP A 71 5.48 2.89 6.20
CA ASP A 71 6.87 2.57 6.47
C ASP A 71 7.62 3.80 7.03
N PRO A 72 8.76 3.63 7.72
CA PRO A 72 9.56 4.71 8.31
C PRO A 72 10.34 5.46 7.22
N ILE A 73 9.61 6.21 6.37
CA ILE A 73 10.14 6.88 5.18
C ILE A 73 11.16 7.96 5.54
N GLU A 74 11.06 8.56 6.73
CA GLU A 74 12.04 9.55 7.19
C GLU A 74 13.41 8.91 7.41
N ASP A 75 13.47 7.73 8.05
CA ASP A 75 14.71 6.95 8.21
C ASP A 75 15.28 6.51 6.87
N PHE A 76 14.42 6.04 5.97
CA PHE A 76 14.82 5.66 4.61
C PHE A 76 15.34 6.88 3.84
N GLY A 77 14.72 8.04 4.01
CA GLY A 77 15.15 9.30 3.42
C GLY A 77 16.55 9.71 3.86
N GLN A 78 16.83 9.57 5.16
CA GLN A 78 18.16 9.84 5.68
C GLN A 78 19.22 8.89 5.07
N MET A 79 18.93 7.57 5.05
CA MET A 79 19.83 6.58 4.43
C MET A 79 20.04 6.86 2.94
N ALA A 80 18.98 7.25 2.23
CA ALA A 80 19.05 7.57 0.81
C ALA A 80 19.95 8.78 0.53
N LEU A 81 19.90 9.81 1.37
CA LEU A 81 20.77 10.97 1.27
C LEU A 81 22.22 10.62 1.59
N GLU A 82 22.47 9.88 2.69
CA GLU A 82 23.81 9.49 3.13
C GLU A 82 24.55 8.63 2.10
N LYS A 83 23.83 7.79 1.36
CA LYS A 83 24.39 6.79 0.42
C LYS A 83 24.16 7.14 -1.05
N ASP A 84 23.59 8.32 -1.34
CA ASP A 84 23.17 8.73 -2.68
C ASP A 84 22.33 7.64 -3.38
N LEU A 85 21.25 7.20 -2.73
CA LEU A 85 20.33 6.20 -3.25
C LEU A 85 19.05 6.86 -3.75
N TRP A 86 18.34 6.16 -4.63
CA TRP A 86 16.98 6.52 -5.02
C TRP A 86 16.01 6.03 -3.96
N LEU A 87 15.24 6.91 -3.34
CA LEU A 87 14.11 6.52 -2.52
C LEU A 87 12.82 6.70 -3.31
N HIS A 88 12.13 5.59 -3.54
CA HIS A 88 10.78 5.56 -4.08
C HIS A 88 9.79 5.24 -2.96
N VAL A 89 8.68 5.98 -2.92
CA VAL A 89 7.57 5.70 -2.01
C VAL A 89 6.39 5.15 -2.81
N ASP A 90 6.02 3.93 -2.54
CA ASP A 90 4.79 3.34 -3.05
C ASP A 90 3.61 3.80 -2.19
N ALA A 91 2.97 4.88 -2.61
CA ALA A 91 1.73 5.39 -2.04
C ALA A 91 0.52 5.07 -2.94
N CYS A 92 0.58 3.95 -3.68
CA CYS A 92 -0.52 3.55 -4.56
C CYS A 92 -1.87 3.47 -3.84
N VAL A 93 -1.89 3.02 -2.58
CA VAL A 93 -3.09 3.03 -1.73
C VAL A 93 -3.30 4.39 -1.08
N GLY A 94 -2.26 4.94 -0.43
CA GLY A 94 -2.40 6.08 0.47
C GLY A 94 -2.39 7.44 -0.19
N GLY A 95 -1.84 7.59 -1.39
CA GLY A 95 -1.54 8.89 -2.00
C GLY A 95 -2.76 9.81 -2.14
N TYR A 96 -3.94 9.27 -2.33
CA TYR A 96 -5.20 10.03 -2.47
C TYR A 96 -6.14 9.94 -1.26
N ILE A 97 -5.71 9.33 -0.13
CA ILE A 97 -6.52 9.26 1.09
C ILE A 97 -5.76 9.67 2.35
N LEU A 98 -4.50 9.30 2.51
CA LEU A 98 -3.70 9.62 3.70
C LEU A 98 -3.61 11.14 3.98
N PRO A 99 -3.49 12.03 2.96
CA PRO A 99 -3.51 13.48 3.23
C PRO A 99 -4.78 13.94 3.95
N PHE A 100 -5.92 13.33 3.62
CA PHE A 100 -7.20 13.64 4.28
C PHE A 100 -7.31 12.99 5.66
N PHE A 101 -6.77 11.79 5.85
CA PHE A 101 -6.69 11.17 7.18
C PHE A 101 -5.85 12.01 8.14
N ARG A 102 -4.72 12.56 7.68
CA ARG A 102 -3.89 13.50 8.47
C ARG A 102 -4.66 14.76 8.85
N GLU A 103 -5.43 15.33 7.93
CA GLU A 103 -6.31 16.46 8.20
C GLU A 103 -7.40 16.15 9.24
N LEU A 104 -7.86 14.89 9.27
CA LEU A 104 -8.81 14.39 10.27
C LEU A 104 -8.15 14.03 11.60
N GLY A 105 -6.84 14.25 11.75
CA GLY A 105 -6.11 14.06 13.00
C GLY A 105 -5.47 12.68 13.18
N VAL A 106 -5.43 11.85 12.12
CA VAL A 106 -4.70 10.58 12.18
C VAL A 106 -3.20 10.85 12.08
N ASP A 107 -2.45 10.32 13.04
CA ASP A 107 -1.00 10.46 13.09
C ASP A 107 -0.32 9.20 12.51
N PHE A 108 0.61 9.42 11.58
CA PHE A 108 1.45 8.42 10.93
C PHE A 108 2.72 9.08 10.39
N PRO A 109 3.81 8.31 10.08
CA PRO A 109 5.06 8.87 9.58
C PRO A 109 4.90 9.77 8.35
N LEU A 110 5.80 10.74 8.17
CA LEU A 110 5.89 11.50 6.93
C LEU A 110 6.36 10.58 5.79
N TYR A 111 5.74 10.72 4.61
CA TYR A 111 6.04 9.82 3.49
C TYR A 111 6.17 10.53 2.15
N ASP A 112 5.79 11.79 2.08
CA ASP A 112 5.75 12.57 0.84
C ASP A 112 7.06 13.36 0.60
N PHE A 113 7.03 14.31 -0.31
CA PHE A 113 8.19 15.14 -0.63
C PHE A 113 8.62 16.09 0.49
N THR A 114 7.96 16.14 1.62
CA THR A 114 8.45 16.81 2.83
C THR A 114 9.66 16.08 3.40
N VAL A 115 9.79 14.77 3.12
CA VAL A 115 11.00 14.00 3.44
C VAL A 115 12.06 14.24 2.37
N PRO A 116 13.22 14.86 2.68
CA PRO A 116 14.19 15.31 1.68
C PRO A 116 14.76 14.22 0.76
N GLY A 117 14.90 12.99 1.27
CA GLY A 117 15.43 11.84 0.52
C GLY A 117 14.48 11.24 -0.51
N VAL A 118 13.16 11.51 -0.44
CA VAL A 118 12.18 10.98 -1.38
C VAL A 118 12.37 11.60 -2.76
N ARG A 119 12.61 10.79 -3.78
CA ARG A 119 12.80 11.24 -5.18
C ARG A 119 11.58 10.99 -6.06
N SER A 120 10.80 9.95 -5.79
CA SER A 120 9.57 9.65 -6.54
C SER A 120 8.51 9.00 -5.65
N ILE A 121 7.24 9.21 -6.03
CA ILE A 121 6.07 8.65 -5.34
C ILE A 121 5.12 8.09 -6.40
N SER A 122 4.68 6.83 -6.25
CA SER A 122 3.55 6.30 -7.01
C SER A 122 2.26 6.51 -6.23
N ALA A 123 1.18 6.89 -6.93
CA ALA A 123 -0.14 7.08 -6.32
C ALA A 123 -1.24 6.72 -7.32
N ASP A 124 -2.16 5.83 -6.94
CA ASP A 124 -3.18 5.33 -7.84
C ASP A 124 -4.48 6.12 -7.75
N LEU A 125 -4.76 6.87 -8.80
CA LEU A 125 -6.05 7.55 -8.95
C LEU A 125 -7.23 6.57 -9.00
N HIS A 126 -7.00 5.35 -9.52
CA HIS A 126 -8.03 4.30 -9.61
C HIS A 126 -8.26 3.51 -8.32
N LYS A 127 -7.62 3.90 -7.22
CA LYS A 127 -7.90 3.43 -5.84
C LYS A 127 -8.72 4.52 -5.14
N TYR A 128 -8.20 5.17 -4.14
CA TYR A 128 -8.91 6.22 -3.38
C TYR A 128 -9.00 7.59 -4.08
N GLY A 129 -8.48 7.70 -5.31
CA GLY A 129 -8.84 8.78 -6.22
C GLY A 129 -10.17 8.54 -6.93
N TYR A 130 -10.71 7.31 -6.91
CA TYR A 130 -11.97 6.88 -7.51
C TYR A 130 -12.07 7.01 -9.03
N ALA A 131 -10.92 7.08 -9.72
CA ALA A 131 -10.89 7.05 -11.17
C ALA A 131 -11.24 5.67 -11.72
N PRO A 132 -11.80 5.57 -12.93
CA PRO A 132 -11.87 4.31 -13.67
C PRO A 132 -10.45 3.72 -13.88
N LYS A 133 -10.34 2.40 -13.85
CA LYS A 133 -9.08 1.69 -14.15
C LYS A 133 -8.82 1.64 -15.67
N PRO A 134 -7.56 1.67 -16.11
CA PRO A 134 -6.34 1.94 -15.33
C PRO A 134 -6.05 3.45 -15.25
N CYS A 135 -5.78 3.97 -14.06
CA CYS A 135 -5.36 5.34 -13.86
C CYS A 135 -4.45 5.45 -12.65
N SER A 136 -3.17 5.67 -12.87
CA SER A 136 -2.14 5.80 -11.85
C SER A 136 -1.22 6.97 -12.16
N THR A 137 -0.59 7.52 -11.14
CA THR A 137 0.37 8.60 -11.27
C THR A 137 1.71 8.21 -10.69
N ILE A 138 2.76 8.73 -11.34
CA ILE A 138 4.10 8.80 -10.77
C ILE A 138 4.47 10.27 -10.62
N LEU A 139 4.87 10.64 -9.43
CA LEU A 139 5.26 11.99 -9.06
C LEU A 139 6.78 12.03 -8.86
N TRP A 140 7.41 13.11 -9.28
CA TRP A 140 8.85 13.29 -9.19
C TRP A 140 9.16 14.54 -8.38
N ARG A 141 10.19 14.50 -7.55
CA ARG A 141 10.62 15.67 -6.78
C ARG A 141 10.95 16.87 -7.67
N SER A 142 11.57 16.61 -8.83
CA SER A 142 11.96 17.64 -9.78
C SER A 142 12.02 17.11 -11.21
N GLN A 143 12.18 18.01 -12.18
CA GLN A 143 12.43 17.65 -13.56
C GLN A 143 13.75 16.88 -13.75
N ALA A 144 14.72 17.11 -12.87
CA ALA A 144 16.00 16.38 -12.90
C ALA A 144 15.82 14.89 -12.60
N GLU A 145 14.86 14.51 -11.74
CA GLU A 145 14.49 13.11 -11.51
C GLU A 145 13.58 12.59 -12.64
N GLN A 146 12.63 13.40 -13.10
CA GLN A 146 11.65 13.00 -14.13
C GLN A 146 12.34 12.62 -15.46
N GLN A 147 13.45 13.24 -15.83
CA GLN A 147 14.15 12.94 -17.08
C GLN A 147 14.51 11.46 -17.24
N TYR A 148 14.75 10.74 -16.14
CA TYR A 148 15.07 9.30 -16.17
C TYR A 148 13.87 8.40 -16.49
N HIS A 149 12.67 8.95 -16.53
CA HIS A 149 11.47 8.24 -16.94
C HIS A 149 11.33 8.19 -18.48
N PHE A 150 12.01 9.06 -19.19
CA PHE A 150 11.99 9.09 -20.64
C PHE A 150 13.08 8.18 -21.21
N MET A 151 12.72 7.38 -22.19
CA MET A 151 13.65 6.55 -22.92
C MET A 151 13.77 7.08 -24.35
N PRO A 152 14.86 7.81 -24.69
CA PRO A 152 15.12 8.24 -26.05
C PRO A 152 15.71 7.07 -26.86
N ILE A 153 15.18 6.88 -28.06
CA ILE A 153 15.69 5.96 -29.08
C ILE A 153 16.04 6.78 -30.30
N ASP A 154 17.32 6.91 -30.60
CA ASP A 154 17.80 7.73 -31.71
C ASP A 154 18.06 6.92 -33.00
N GLU A 155 18.30 5.61 -32.85
CA GLU A 155 18.57 4.66 -33.93
C GLU A 155 17.27 4.13 -34.54
N TRP A 156 16.44 5.03 -35.11
CA TRP A 156 15.18 4.67 -35.76
C TRP A 156 14.97 5.45 -37.03
N ALA A 157 14.41 4.80 -38.06
CA ALA A 157 14.27 5.38 -39.42
C ALA A 157 13.43 6.66 -39.48
N CYS A 158 12.55 6.91 -38.51
CA CYS A 158 11.71 8.11 -38.43
C CYS A 158 12.30 9.22 -37.52
N GLY A 159 13.54 9.07 -37.07
CA GLY A 159 14.20 10.02 -36.18
C GLY A 159 14.08 9.61 -34.71
N THR A 160 14.31 10.54 -33.78
CA THR A 160 14.26 10.25 -32.34
C THR A 160 12.86 9.89 -31.90
N TYR A 161 12.73 8.71 -31.27
CA TYR A 161 11.52 8.29 -30.56
C TYR A 161 11.72 8.50 -29.07
N LEU A 162 10.76 9.16 -28.42
CA LEU A 162 10.77 9.39 -26.97
C LEU A 162 9.52 8.81 -26.34
N SER A 163 9.69 7.89 -25.39
CA SER A 163 8.59 7.21 -24.70
C SER A 163 8.77 7.16 -23.20
N GLN A 164 7.66 7.10 -22.50
CA GLN A 164 7.59 6.92 -21.04
C GLN A 164 7.05 5.52 -20.73
N GLY A 165 7.85 4.70 -20.02
CA GLY A 165 7.44 3.37 -19.60
C GLY A 165 7.21 2.36 -20.73
N PHE A 166 6.53 1.25 -20.40
CA PHE A 166 6.34 0.12 -21.31
C PHE A 166 5.12 0.23 -22.23
N VAL A 167 4.17 1.09 -21.90
CA VAL A 167 2.91 1.24 -22.65
C VAL A 167 3.03 2.40 -23.59
N GLY A 168 2.79 2.17 -24.90
CA GLY A 168 2.79 3.21 -25.92
C GLY A 168 1.52 4.08 -25.82
N SER A 169 0.59 3.90 -26.76
CA SER A 169 -0.69 4.65 -26.74
C SER A 169 -1.56 4.23 -25.55
N ARG A 170 -2.12 5.22 -24.86
CA ARG A 170 -2.97 5.03 -23.69
C ARG A 170 -4.34 5.68 -23.89
N THR A 171 -5.38 5.05 -23.34
CA THR A 171 -6.71 5.65 -23.31
C THR A 171 -6.73 6.87 -22.38
N MET A 172 -7.40 7.94 -22.81
CA MET A 172 -7.58 9.15 -22.02
C MET A 172 -8.91 9.17 -21.25
N GLY A 173 -9.78 8.16 -21.45
CA GLY A 173 -11.06 8.06 -20.73
C GLY A 173 -10.94 8.14 -19.22
N PRO A 174 -10.09 7.33 -18.58
CA PRO A 174 -9.87 7.42 -17.13
C PRO A 174 -9.34 8.79 -16.67
N VAL A 175 -8.48 9.42 -17.47
CA VAL A 175 -7.95 10.75 -17.15
C VAL A 175 -9.05 11.82 -17.22
N ALA A 176 -9.90 11.78 -18.22
CA ALA A 176 -11.07 12.66 -18.30
C ALA A 176 -12.06 12.39 -17.16
N GLY A 177 -12.28 11.11 -16.82
CA GLY A 177 -13.14 10.71 -15.71
C GLY A 177 -12.68 11.24 -14.36
N ILE A 178 -11.39 11.11 -14.05
CA ILE A 178 -10.86 11.63 -12.79
C ILE A 178 -10.84 13.16 -12.77
N TRP A 179 -10.56 13.82 -13.90
CA TRP A 179 -10.64 15.28 -14.00
C TRP A 179 -12.04 15.76 -13.65
N ALA A 180 -13.08 15.16 -14.25
CA ALA A 180 -14.47 15.49 -13.98
C ALA A 180 -14.84 15.24 -12.50
N LEU A 181 -14.44 14.09 -11.93
CA LEU A 181 -14.73 13.72 -10.56
C LEU A 181 -14.07 14.68 -9.55
N MET A 182 -12.78 15.03 -9.76
CA MET A 182 -12.08 15.97 -8.90
C MET A 182 -12.74 17.36 -8.90
N HIS A 183 -13.29 17.79 -10.03
CA HIS A 183 -14.06 19.05 -10.11
C HIS A 183 -15.44 18.94 -9.46
N PHE A 184 -16.10 17.80 -9.60
CA PHE A 184 -17.42 17.57 -9.03
C PHE A 184 -17.38 17.45 -7.50
N TRP A 185 -16.48 16.64 -6.95
CA TRP A 185 -16.34 16.44 -5.51
C TRP A 185 -15.53 17.54 -4.84
N GLY A 186 -14.49 17.98 -5.51
CA GLY A 186 -13.50 18.88 -4.93
C GLY A 186 -12.86 18.30 -3.67
N ARG A 187 -12.05 19.09 -3.01
CA ARG A 187 -11.40 18.68 -1.75
C ARG A 187 -12.41 18.29 -0.67
N LYS A 188 -13.58 18.94 -0.63
CA LYS A 188 -14.63 18.66 0.36
C LYS A 188 -15.18 17.25 0.25
N GLY A 189 -15.45 16.77 -0.99
CA GLY A 189 -15.95 15.42 -1.21
C GLY A 189 -14.97 14.34 -0.82
N TYR A 190 -13.67 14.52 -1.16
CA TYR A 190 -12.63 13.59 -0.73
C TYR A 190 -12.46 13.56 0.80
N LEU A 191 -12.49 14.71 1.46
CA LEU A 191 -12.43 14.79 2.92
C LEU A 191 -13.63 14.10 3.59
N GLU A 192 -14.83 14.24 3.03
CA GLU A 192 -16.01 13.59 3.56
C GLU A 192 -15.95 12.07 3.39
N ASN A 193 -15.49 11.57 2.22
CA ASN A 193 -15.29 10.14 2.02
C ASN A 193 -14.23 9.59 2.99
N ALA A 194 -13.12 10.29 3.16
CA ALA A 194 -12.08 9.91 4.11
C ALA A 194 -12.63 9.83 5.55
N ARG A 195 -13.47 10.79 5.96
CA ARG A 195 -14.15 10.78 7.27
C ARG A 195 -15.05 9.57 7.43
N ARG A 196 -15.86 9.23 6.40
CA ARG A 196 -16.73 8.05 6.43
C ARG A 196 -15.94 6.76 6.57
N ILE A 197 -14.84 6.62 5.82
CA ILE A 197 -13.96 5.46 5.89
C ILE A 197 -13.28 5.36 7.27
N LEU A 198 -12.82 6.48 7.81
CA LEU A 198 -12.20 6.51 9.14
C LEU A 198 -13.19 6.12 10.25
N ASN A 199 -14.42 6.63 10.18
CA ASN A 199 -15.47 6.27 11.13
C ASN A 199 -15.85 4.78 11.00
N LEU A 200 -15.99 4.28 9.78
CA LEU A 200 -16.21 2.85 9.51
C LEU A 200 -15.10 2.00 10.13
N LYS A 201 -13.85 2.34 9.87
CA LYS A 201 -12.67 1.66 10.43
C LYS A 201 -12.71 1.62 11.95
N ASN A 202 -12.92 2.77 12.59
CA ASN A 202 -12.95 2.87 14.05
C ASN A 202 -14.07 2.02 14.65
N THR A 203 -15.23 1.95 14.00
CA THR A 203 -16.34 1.10 14.45
C THR A 203 -15.99 -0.38 14.31
N ILE A 204 -15.42 -0.80 13.19
CA ILE A 204 -14.96 -2.20 12.98
C ILE A 204 -13.91 -2.57 14.02
N VAL A 205 -12.89 -1.75 14.22
CA VAL A 205 -11.83 -1.98 15.22
C VAL A 205 -12.43 -2.17 16.61
N SER A 206 -13.31 -1.25 17.04
CA SER A 206 -13.97 -1.34 18.36
C SER A 206 -14.81 -2.61 18.52
N LYS A 207 -15.49 -3.03 17.46
CA LYS A 207 -16.30 -4.25 17.47
C LYS A 207 -15.43 -5.50 17.49
N VAL A 208 -14.40 -5.57 16.65
CA VAL A 208 -13.46 -6.71 16.61
C VAL A 208 -12.79 -6.90 17.96
N ASP A 209 -12.29 -5.82 18.56
CA ASP A 209 -11.62 -5.87 19.86
C ASP A 209 -12.57 -6.23 21.04
N SER A 210 -13.89 -6.15 20.83
CA SER A 210 -14.89 -6.62 21.80
C SER A 210 -15.20 -8.11 21.69
N ILE A 211 -14.76 -8.78 20.62
CA ILE A 211 -14.95 -10.22 20.42
C ILE A 211 -13.75 -10.95 21.02
N ASP A 212 -13.98 -11.77 22.02
CA ASP A 212 -12.93 -12.56 22.68
C ASP A 212 -12.20 -13.46 21.69
N GLY A 213 -10.87 -13.40 21.68
CA GLY A 213 -9.99 -14.14 20.77
C GLY A 213 -9.69 -13.44 19.43
N LEU A 214 -10.28 -12.29 19.16
CA LEU A 214 -9.90 -11.47 18.00
C LEU A 214 -9.12 -10.24 18.42
N ILE A 215 -8.30 -9.75 17.49
CA ILE A 215 -7.54 -8.51 17.65
C ILE A 215 -7.50 -7.76 16.30
N ALA A 216 -7.79 -6.47 16.34
CA ALA A 216 -7.59 -5.57 15.22
C ALA A 216 -6.19 -4.96 15.32
N TRP A 217 -5.32 -5.24 14.35
CA TRP A 217 -3.99 -4.63 14.33
C TRP A 217 -4.05 -3.12 14.10
N LYS A 218 -3.11 -2.40 14.69
CA LYS A 218 -2.94 -0.99 14.43
C LYS A 218 -2.51 -0.78 12.98
N THR A 219 -3.26 0.04 12.23
CA THR A 219 -2.98 0.40 10.85
C THR A 219 -3.15 1.91 10.64
N ASP A 220 -2.45 2.49 9.68
CA ASP A 220 -2.40 3.94 9.48
C ASP A 220 -3.38 4.43 8.40
N GLY A 221 -3.75 3.55 7.49
CA GLY A 221 -4.56 3.88 6.31
C GLY A 221 -5.95 3.24 6.31
N PRO A 222 -6.56 3.10 5.13
CA PRO A 222 -7.90 2.52 4.96
C PRO A 222 -7.90 0.99 4.98
N LEU A 223 -6.75 0.37 5.24
CA LEU A 223 -6.60 -1.07 5.36
C LEU A 223 -6.75 -1.46 6.83
N GLN A 224 -7.40 -2.60 7.10
CA GLN A 224 -7.53 -3.12 8.45
C GLN A 224 -7.29 -4.62 8.47
N MET A 225 -6.41 -5.07 9.37
CA MET A 225 -6.12 -6.48 9.61
C MET A 225 -6.82 -6.95 10.87
N ILE A 226 -7.36 -8.16 10.81
CA ILE A 226 -7.96 -8.84 11.96
C ILE A 226 -7.26 -10.18 12.11
N ALA A 227 -6.70 -10.43 13.29
CA ALA A 227 -6.05 -11.67 13.65
C ALA A 227 -6.75 -12.36 14.83
N SER A 228 -6.40 -13.60 15.08
CA SER A 228 -6.82 -14.32 16.27
C SER A 228 -5.67 -14.47 17.24
N THR A 229 -6.01 -14.55 18.54
CA THR A 229 -5.05 -14.75 19.63
C THR A 229 -5.00 -16.19 20.15
N ASP A 230 -6.03 -17.01 19.87
CA ASP A 230 -6.18 -18.32 20.50
C ASP A 230 -6.81 -19.42 19.62
N PHE A 231 -7.20 -19.10 18.38
CA PHE A 231 -7.69 -20.08 17.39
C PHE A 231 -7.16 -19.77 15.98
N ASP A 232 -7.34 -20.71 15.05
CA ASP A 232 -6.93 -20.47 13.66
C ASP A 232 -7.88 -19.47 12.99
N ILE A 233 -7.35 -18.33 12.55
CA ILE A 233 -8.10 -17.28 11.86
C ILE A 233 -8.66 -17.77 10.52
N THR A 234 -8.10 -18.82 9.91
CA THR A 234 -8.61 -19.38 8.64
C THR A 234 -9.98 -20.00 8.80
N LEU A 235 -10.35 -20.48 10.00
CA LEU A 235 -11.70 -20.95 10.33
C LEU A 235 -12.71 -19.80 10.26
N VAL A 236 -12.31 -18.60 10.71
CA VAL A 236 -13.14 -17.39 10.60
C VAL A 236 -13.35 -17.02 9.15
N VAL A 237 -12.28 -17.06 8.35
CA VAL A 237 -12.37 -16.79 6.89
C VAL A 237 -13.39 -17.74 6.26
N GLY A 238 -13.24 -19.06 6.45
CA GLY A 238 -14.15 -20.07 5.89
C GLY A 238 -15.59 -19.89 6.37
N GLY A 239 -15.81 -19.62 7.66
CA GLY A 239 -17.13 -19.36 8.22
C GLY A 239 -17.80 -18.13 7.62
N LEU A 240 -17.05 -17.04 7.43
CA LEU A 240 -17.56 -15.82 6.78
C LEU A 240 -17.80 -16.01 5.28
N GLU A 241 -16.96 -16.78 4.58
CA GLU A 241 -17.17 -17.12 3.16
C GLU A 241 -18.46 -17.93 2.98
N ASN A 242 -18.77 -18.86 3.87
CA ASN A 242 -20.03 -19.61 3.89
C ASN A 242 -21.26 -18.71 4.10
N LYS A 243 -21.09 -17.55 4.73
CA LYS A 243 -22.12 -16.51 4.89
C LYS A 243 -22.18 -15.54 3.69
N GLY A 244 -21.32 -15.74 2.67
CA GLY A 244 -21.31 -14.95 1.44
C GLY A 244 -20.34 -13.76 1.44
N TRP A 245 -19.47 -13.64 2.44
CA TRP A 245 -18.40 -12.67 2.44
C TRP A 245 -17.24 -13.09 1.52
N SER A 246 -16.66 -12.16 0.80
CA SER A 246 -15.45 -12.38 0.01
C SER A 246 -14.30 -11.65 0.69
N LEU A 247 -13.38 -12.40 1.28
CA LEU A 247 -12.31 -11.88 2.10
C LEU A 247 -10.94 -12.10 1.46
N LEU A 248 -10.03 -11.19 1.75
CA LEU A 248 -8.61 -11.39 1.47
C LEU A 248 -7.91 -11.85 2.75
N GLY A 249 -6.92 -12.73 2.60
CA GLY A 249 -6.07 -13.19 3.71
C GLY A 249 -4.65 -12.65 3.62
N VAL A 250 -4.03 -12.46 4.76
CA VAL A 250 -2.59 -12.38 4.95
C VAL A 250 -2.13 -13.73 5.47
N ASN A 251 -1.05 -14.28 4.91
CA ASN A 251 -0.57 -15.62 5.27
C ASN A 251 0.50 -15.60 6.36
N ILE A 252 1.24 -14.49 6.51
CA ILE A 252 2.38 -14.40 7.43
C ILE A 252 2.35 -13.04 8.12
N PRO A 253 1.93 -13.02 9.42
CA PRO A 253 1.15 -14.05 10.10
C PRO A 253 -0.27 -14.14 9.52
N PRO A 254 -0.99 -15.25 9.74
CA PRO A 254 -2.36 -15.38 9.23
C PRO A 254 -3.28 -14.32 9.79
N ALA A 255 -4.02 -13.63 8.90
CA ALA A 255 -4.97 -12.59 9.27
C ALA A 255 -6.00 -12.35 8.15
N ILE A 256 -7.14 -11.81 8.52
CA ILE A 256 -8.11 -11.25 7.56
C ILE A 256 -7.64 -9.86 7.15
N HIS A 257 -7.69 -9.57 5.87
CA HIS A 257 -7.35 -8.26 5.30
C HIS A 257 -8.62 -7.57 4.77
N LEU A 258 -8.97 -6.45 5.36
CA LEU A 258 -10.06 -5.60 4.89
C LEU A 258 -9.51 -4.37 4.18
N THR A 259 -10.02 -4.13 2.96
CA THR A 259 -9.82 -2.88 2.23
C THR A 259 -11.10 -2.05 2.38
N LEU A 260 -11.04 -1.05 3.25
CA LEU A 260 -12.21 -0.27 3.61
C LEU A 260 -12.48 0.84 2.61
N ASP A 261 -13.73 0.99 2.22
CA ASP A 261 -14.23 2.06 1.36
C ASP A 261 -15.51 2.65 1.97
N VAL A 262 -16.15 3.56 1.26
CA VAL A 262 -17.48 4.03 1.63
C VAL A 262 -18.46 2.89 1.42
N MET A 263 -18.98 2.33 2.50
CA MET A 263 -19.89 1.20 2.53
C MET A 263 -21.32 1.66 2.82
N GLU A 264 -22.30 0.75 2.63
CA GLU A 264 -23.69 0.93 3.03
C GLU A 264 -23.79 1.03 4.57
N ASP A 265 -24.83 1.69 5.05
CA ASP A 265 -24.99 2.02 6.48
C ASP A 265 -25.10 0.78 7.39
N ASP A 266 -25.62 -0.34 6.88
CA ASP A 266 -25.78 -1.60 7.60
C ASP A 266 -24.61 -2.58 7.47
N PHE A 267 -23.57 -2.21 6.70
CA PHE A 267 -22.40 -3.08 6.45
C PHE A 267 -21.73 -3.53 7.74
N VAL A 268 -21.47 -2.60 8.65
CA VAL A 268 -20.74 -2.91 9.89
C VAL A 268 -21.55 -3.86 10.77
N GLU A 269 -22.84 -3.58 10.92
CA GLU A 269 -23.74 -4.41 11.75
C GLU A 269 -23.81 -5.84 11.21
N LYS A 270 -24.00 -6.00 9.90
CA LYS A 270 -24.01 -7.32 9.26
C LYS A 270 -22.67 -8.05 9.40
N PHE A 271 -21.58 -7.36 9.06
CA PHE A 271 -20.23 -7.97 9.12
C PHE A 271 -19.89 -8.42 10.53
N THR A 272 -20.13 -7.57 11.53
CA THR A 272 -19.76 -7.90 12.92
C THR A 272 -20.67 -8.94 13.54
N ALA A 273 -21.98 -8.95 13.21
CA ALA A 273 -22.88 -10.01 13.66
C ALA A 273 -22.48 -11.38 13.08
N ASP A 274 -22.15 -11.44 11.79
CA ASP A 274 -21.68 -12.67 11.17
C ASP A 274 -20.32 -13.12 11.75
N LEU A 275 -19.42 -12.16 12.05
CA LEU A 275 -18.15 -12.43 12.69
C LEU A 275 -18.32 -13.02 14.10
N GLU A 276 -19.22 -12.43 14.92
CA GLU A 276 -19.55 -12.93 16.26
C GLU A 276 -20.14 -14.36 16.20
N ASP A 277 -21.07 -14.62 15.27
CA ASP A 277 -21.69 -15.93 15.09
C ASP A 277 -20.65 -17.00 14.66
N VAL A 278 -19.77 -16.68 13.73
CA VAL A 278 -18.69 -17.58 13.30
C VAL A 278 -17.74 -17.89 14.44
N VAL A 279 -17.31 -16.90 15.23
CA VAL A 279 -16.43 -17.12 16.39
C VAL A 279 -17.13 -17.96 17.44
N ALA A 280 -18.43 -17.76 17.69
CA ALA A 280 -19.20 -18.60 18.60
C ALA A 280 -19.27 -20.06 18.11
N GLY A 281 -19.46 -20.30 16.81
CA GLY A 281 -19.44 -21.63 16.21
C GLY A 281 -18.09 -22.33 16.31
N ILE A 282 -16.98 -21.61 16.19
CA ILE A 282 -15.62 -22.14 16.40
C ILE A 282 -15.45 -22.55 17.87
N ARG A 283 -15.87 -21.72 18.81
CA ARG A 283 -15.73 -21.98 20.24
C ARG A 283 -16.62 -23.12 20.74
N SER A 284 -17.80 -23.33 20.14
CA SER A 284 -18.68 -24.47 20.45
C SER A 284 -18.20 -25.78 19.83
N GLY A 285 -17.25 -25.74 18.88
CA GLY A 285 -16.79 -26.90 18.13
C GLY A 285 -17.72 -27.30 16.98
N GLU A 286 -18.66 -26.44 16.57
CA GLU A 286 -19.52 -26.63 15.39
C GLU A 286 -18.76 -26.32 14.08
N LEU A 287 -17.81 -25.41 14.11
CA LEU A 287 -16.90 -25.11 13.02
C LEU A 287 -15.51 -25.63 13.36
N THR A 288 -15.06 -26.63 12.64
CA THR A 288 -13.75 -27.27 12.79
C THR A 288 -13.07 -27.34 11.42
N GLU A 289 -11.77 -27.60 11.41
CA GLU A 289 -11.06 -27.98 10.18
C GLU A 289 -11.70 -29.27 9.60
N GLU A 290 -12.14 -29.26 8.34
CA GLU A 290 -12.50 -30.46 7.59
C GLU A 290 -11.26 -31.13 6.98
#